data_57d3f1a26e21b9c51bc21639a3a6c4ed
#
_entry.id   57d3f1a26e21b9c51bc21639a3a6c4ed
#
_cell.length_a   1.000
_cell.length_b   1.000
_cell.length_c   1.000
_cell.angle_alpha   90.00
_cell.angle_beta   90.00
_cell.angle_gamma   90.00
#
_symmetry.space_group_name_H-M   'P 1'
#
loop_
_entity.id
_entity.type
_entity.pdbx_description
1 polymer ?
#
loop_
_entity_poly.entity_id
_entity_poly.type
_entity_poly.pdbx_seq_one_letter_code
_entity_poly.pdbx_strand_id
1 'polypeptide(L)'
;MTNKTLHFLLLVLAVLSMCCCTGRGSQQPMNNDTTAIQSSPVMIDDTTVAGLIAYYPQYGRIDLVCGQMPSKNADSIIFCAEAAFTHELLDEFAHSNIDGDHVSGGKRYKGAVCSDNSGAFAWFGDTTWEFVHGDYGELLDSVAQAGGMGFGQAIIIHNGESVRPLWRDGVNQYRALCEKDGRLCIVDSRDAVEYERFVALLEQFAPTHALYMDMGAGWNHSWWRDGDGKVHEIHPTAEKSRYCTNWITFYK
;
A
#
# COMPACT_ATOMS: atom_id res chain seq x y z
N MET A 1 35.07 -7.80 -51.42
CA MET A 1 34.78 -9.10 -52.08
C MET A 1 33.53 -9.67 -51.45
N THR A 2 32.46 -9.55 -52.24
CA THR A 2 31.42 -10.50 -52.63
C THR A 2 30.52 -11.03 -51.51
N ASN A 3 29.32 -10.45 -51.40
CA ASN A 3 28.04 -10.87 -52.03
C ASN A 3 27.63 -12.32 -51.74
N LYS A 4 26.48 -12.53 -51.10
CA LYS A 4 25.32 -13.16 -51.74
C LYS A 4 24.08 -13.16 -50.83
N THR A 5 23.12 -12.38 -51.26
CA THR A 5 21.66 -12.51 -51.13
C THR A 5 21.17 -13.89 -51.51
N LEU A 6 20.15 -14.42 -50.86
CA LEU A 6 19.15 -15.23 -51.54
C LEU A 6 17.79 -15.15 -50.82
N HIS A 7 16.82 -14.61 -51.55
CA HIS A 7 15.38 -14.68 -51.34
C HIS A 7 14.86 -16.13 -51.42
N PHE A 8 13.81 -16.44 -50.68
CA PHE A 8 12.78 -17.36 -51.18
C PHE A 8 11.38 -16.87 -50.79
N LEU A 9 10.59 -16.82 -51.80
CA LEU A 9 9.28 -16.23 -51.96
C LEU A 9 8.22 -17.35 -52.02
N LEU A 10 7.01 -17.09 -51.50
CA LEU A 10 5.70 -17.60 -51.90
C LEU A 10 5.39 -19.12 -51.79
N LEU A 11 4.24 -19.45 -51.18
CA LEU A 11 3.03 -19.84 -51.92
C LEU A 11 1.76 -19.86 -51.04
N VAL A 12 0.74 -19.18 -51.58
CA VAL A 12 -0.66 -19.15 -51.18
C VAL A 12 -1.33 -20.43 -51.70
N LEU A 13 -2.28 -21.00 -50.94
CA LEU A 13 -3.40 -21.72 -51.53
C LEU A 13 -4.64 -21.65 -50.63
N ALA A 14 -5.64 -20.96 -51.15
CA ALA A 14 -7.02 -20.94 -50.64
C ALA A 14 -7.76 -22.20 -51.14
N VAL A 15 -8.57 -22.78 -50.28
CA VAL A 15 -9.63 -23.69 -50.71
C VAL A 15 -10.93 -23.25 -49.99
N LEU A 16 -11.84 -22.69 -50.79
CA LEU A 16 -13.26 -22.56 -50.48
C LEU A 16 -13.92 -23.95 -50.52
N SER A 17 -14.74 -24.25 -49.54
CA SER A 17 -15.81 -25.23 -49.70
C SER A 17 -17.07 -24.72 -48.97
N MET A 18 -18.06 -24.33 -49.76
CA MET A 18 -19.44 -24.07 -49.37
C MET A 18 -20.15 -25.39 -49.03
N CYS A 19 -20.82 -25.42 -47.90
CA CYS A 19 -21.93 -26.35 -47.72
C CYS A 19 -23.06 -25.63 -46.96
N CYS A 20 -24.13 -25.33 -47.71
CA CYS A 20 -25.42 -24.90 -47.18
C CYS A 20 -26.09 -26.05 -46.47
N CYS A 21 -26.53 -25.83 -45.19
CA CYS A 21 -27.64 -26.55 -44.60
C CYS A 21 -28.47 -25.56 -43.79
N THR A 22 -29.68 -25.34 -44.29
CA THR A 22 -30.76 -24.60 -43.64
C THR A 22 -31.32 -25.39 -42.45
N GLY A 23 -31.11 -24.87 -41.25
CA GLY A 23 -31.74 -25.35 -40.04
C GLY A 23 -32.29 -24.16 -39.26
N ARG A 24 -33.60 -23.93 -39.33
CA ARG A 24 -34.31 -22.98 -38.45
C ARG A 24 -34.28 -23.50 -37.02
N GLY A 25 -33.38 -23.04 -36.22
CA GLY A 25 -33.38 -23.20 -34.76
C GLY A 25 -33.78 -21.89 -34.13
N SER A 26 -34.88 -21.89 -33.38
CA SER A 26 -35.33 -20.78 -32.54
C SER A 26 -34.26 -20.50 -31.46
N GLN A 27 -33.59 -19.36 -31.54
CA GLN A 27 -32.76 -18.87 -30.44
C GLN A 27 -33.65 -18.38 -29.30
N GLN A 28 -33.61 -19.09 -28.19
CA GLN A 28 -34.03 -18.52 -26.90
C GLN A 28 -33.02 -17.41 -26.54
N PRO A 29 -33.48 -16.27 -25.96
CA PRO A 29 -32.58 -15.27 -25.46
C PRO A 29 -31.77 -15.86 -24.29
N MET A 30 -30.47 -16.06 -24.49
CA MET A 30 -29.56 -16.25 -23.37
C MET A 30 -29.57 -14.98 -22.54
N ASN A 31 -30.16 -15.04 -21.36
CA ASN A 31 -29.90 -14.08 -20.30
C ASN A 31 -28.41 -14.16 -19.96
N ASN A 32 -27.62 -13.26 -20.53
CA ASN A 32 -26.28 -12.98 -20.05
C ASN A 32 -26.40 -12.14 -18.76
N ASP A 33 -26.83 -12.73 -17.67
CA ASP A 33 -26.51 -12.28 -16.33
C ASP A 33 -25.02 -12.60 -16.09
N THR A 34 -24.14 -11.87 -16.79
CA THR A 34 -22.75 -11.74 -16.39
C THR A 34 -22.75 -10.73 -15.24
N THR A 35 -23.09 -11.19 -14.04
CA THR A 35 -22.69 -10.49 -12.82
C THR A 35 -21.16 -10.41 -12.89
N ALA A 36 -20.66 -9.24 -13.30
CA ALA A 36 -19.24 -8.94 -13.19
C ALA A 36 -18.91 -9.15 -11.69
N ILE A 37 -18.13 -10.18 -11.39
CA ILE A 37 -17.56 -10.36 -10.05
C ILE A 37 -16.69 -9.12 -9.85
N GLN A 38 -17.22 -8.18 -9.09
CA GLN A 38 -16.52 -6.94 -8.75
C GLN A 38 -15.35 -7.39 -7.87
N SER A 39 -14.14 -7.35 -8.42
CA SER A 39 -12.91 -7.70 -7.69
C SER A 39 -12.84 -6.81 -6.44
N SER A 40 -12.53 -7.39 -5.28
CA SER A 40 -12.36 -6.63 -4.05
C SER A 40 -11.32 -5.51 -4.27
N PRO A 41 -11.60 -4.27 -3.87
CA PRO A 41 -10.66 -3.17 -3.99
C PRO A 41 -9.42 -3.35 -3.10
N VAL A 42 -9.45 -4.29 -2.16
CA VAL A 42 -8.30 -4.72 -1.36
C VAL A 42 -8.17 -6.24 -1.47
N MET A 43 -7.04 -6.70 -2.00
CA MET A 43 -6.67 -8.10 -1.96
C MET A 43 -5.97 -8.38 -0.63
N ILE A 44 -6.31 -9.50 0.01
CA ILE A 44 -5.69 -9.93 1.27
C ILE A 44 -4.89 -11.20 1.00
N ASP A 45 -3.64 -11.21 1.44
CA ASP A 45 -2.79 -12.39 1.49
C ASP A 45 -2.44 -12.69 2.95
N ASP A 46 -2.96 -13.78 3.46
CA ASP A 46 -2.71 -14.28 4.81
C ASP A 46 -2.04 -15.68 4.81
N THR A 47 -1.55 -16.09 3.65
CA THR A 47 -1.05 -17.45 3.38
C THR A 47 0.43 -17.51 3.02
N THR A 48 0.97 -16.46 2.38
CA THR A 48 2.37 -16.46 1.90
C THR A 48 3.37 -16.63 3.04
N VAL A 49 3.16 -15.95 4.18
CA VAL A 49 3.97 -16.12 5.39
C VAL A 49 3.07 -16.32 6.60
N ALA A 50 3.14 -17.49 7.22
CA ALA A 50 2.39 -17.76 8.43
C ALA A 50 2.79 -16.77 9.55
N GLY A 51 1.81 -16.05 10.08
CA GLY A 51 2.01 -15.00 11.09
C GLY A 51 1.97 -13.57 10.55
N LEU A 52 1.85 -13.38 9.23
CA LEU A 52 1.58 -12.09 8.62
C LEU A 52 0.20 -12.05 7.94
N ILE A 53 -0.31 -10.84 7.75
CA ILE A 53 -1.44 -10.52 6.88
C ILE A 53 -1.02 -9.34 6.01
N ALA A 54 -1.05 -9.50 4.69
CA ALA A 54 -0.74 -8.43 3.75
C ALA A 54 -2.01 -7.94 3.05
N TYR A 55 -2.23 -6.65 3.07
CA TYR A 55 -3.34 -5.95 2.41
C TYR A 55 -2.79 -5.21 1.20
N TYR A 56 -3.30 -5.51 0.01
CA TYR A 56 -2.92 -4.90 -1.26
C TYR A 56 -4.07 -4.03 -1.79
N PRO A 57 -4.14 -2.74 -1.45
CA PRO A 57 -5.14 -1.83 -2.01
C PRO A 57 -4.95 -1.66 -3.52
N GLN A 58 -6.06 -1.65 -4.28
CA GLN A 58 -6.08 -1.32 -5.71
C GLN A 58 -6.50 0.15 -5.85
N TYR A 59 -5.55 1.05 -5.74
CA TYR A 59 -5.79 2.47 -5.59
C TYR A 59 -5.49 3.26 -6.86
N GLY A 60 -6.19 4.39 -7.00
CA GLY A 60 -5.88 5.46 -7.97
C GLY A 60 -5.14 6.64 -7.32
N ARG A 61 -5.23 6.78 -6.00
CA ARG A 61 -4.57 7.84 -5.24
C ARG A 61 -4.22 7.39 -3.83
N ILE A 62 -3.11 7.93 -3.32
CA ILE A 62 -2.72 7.83 -1.91
C ILE A 62 -2.64 9.24 -1.31
N ASP A 63 -2.97 9.38 -0.04
CA ASP A 63 -2.82 10.64 0.68
C ASP A 63 -2.38 10.40 2.12
N LEU A 64 -1.65 11.36 2.69
CA LEU A 64 -1.40 11.44 4.13
C LEU A 64 -2.42 12.42 4.72
N VAL A 65 -3.45 11.88 5.35
CA VAL A 65 -4.48 12.69 6.00
C VAL A 65 -4.03 12.98 7.43
N CYS A 66 -4.01 14.27 7.80
CA CYS A 66 -3.55 14.71 9.11
C CYS A 66 -4.70 15.29 9.93
N GLY A 67 -4.64 15.13 11.25
CA GLY A 67 -5.53 15.73 12.23
C GLY A 67 -6.72 14.88 12.62
N GLN A 68 -7.44 14.31 11.69
CA GLN A 68 -8.61 13.48 11.98
C GLN A 68 -8.65 12.24 11.09
N MET A 69 -8.99 11.09 11.69
CA MET A 69 -9.16 9.85 10.96
C MET A 69 -10.18 10.02 9.83
N PRO A 70 -9.85 9.58 8.61
CA PRO A 70 -10.77 9.57 7.47
C PRO A 70 -12.09 8.84 7.76
N SER A 71 -13.18 9.43 7.29
CA SER A 71 -14.51 8.89 7.53
C SER A 71 -14.73 7.54 6.81
N LYS A 72 -15.18 6.55 7.56
CA LYS A 72 -15.62 5.25 7.02
C LYS A 72 -16.84 5.35 6.10
N ASN A 73 -17.55 6.50 6.09
CA ASN A 73 -18.68 6.76 5.19
C ASN A 73 -18.25 7.33 3.83
N ALA A 74 -16.95 7.61 3.63
CA ALA A 74 -16.42 8.07 2.35
C ALA A 74 -16.18 6.88 1.42
N ASP A 75 -17.09 6.61 0.49
CA ASP A 75 -17.06 5.44 -0.41
C ASP A 75 -15.84 5.40 -1.33
N SER A 76 -15.18 6.54 -1.55
CA SER A 76 -13.94 6.61 -2.32
C SER A 76 -12.74 6.01 -1.60
N ILE A 77 -12.78 5.88 -0.27
CA ILE A 77 -11.67 5.34 0.51
C ILE A 77 -11.81 3.82 0.58
N ILE A 78 -10.73 3.12 0.23
CA ILE A 78 -10.67 1.66 0.23
C ILE A 78 -9.82 1.09 1.36
N PHE A 79 -8.81 1.85 1.85
CA PHE A 79 -7.97 1.45 2.98
C PHE A 79 -7.49 2.69 3.74
N CYS A 80 -7.41 2.58 5.06
CA CYS A 80 -6.91 3.63 5.93
C CYS A 80 -6.17 3.01 7.11
N ALA A 81 -4.95 3.48 7.39
CA ALA A 81 -4.12 3.04 8.51
C ALA A 81 -3.31 4.19 9.10
N GLU A 82 -3.03 4.13 10.39
CA GLU A 82 -2.10 5.05 11.06
C GLU A 82 -0.72 4.94 10.40
N ALA A 83 -0.04 6.09 10.19
CA ALA A 83 1.19 6.16 9.37
C ALA A 83 2.43 6.48 10.21
N ALA A 84 2.83 7.75 10.33
CA ALA A 84 3.97 8.16 11.13
C ALA A 84 3.62 8.24 12.62
N PHE A 85 4.62 8.10 13.49
CA PHE A 85 4.43 8.20 14.93
C PHE A 85 3.81 9.52 15.36
N THR A 86 2.94 9.46 16.36
CA THR A 86 2.47 10.61 17.11
C THR A 86 3.48 10.93 18.21
N HIS A 87 3.96 12.19 18.25
CA HIS A 87 5.00 12.62 19.20
C HIS A 87 4.48 12.69 20.63
N GLU A 88 3.39 13.41 20.85
CA GLU A 88 2.76 13.59 22.16
C GLU A 88 1.26 13.31 22.07
N LEU A 89 0.68 12.88 23.21
CA LEU A 89 -0.77 12.63 23.31
C LEU A 89 -1.49 13.96 23.60
N LEU A 90 -1.79 14.72 22.56
CA LEU A 90 -2.47 16.03 22.66
C LEU A 90 -3.94 15.91 22.23
N ASP A 91 -4.80 16.71 22.87
CA ASP A 91 -6.21 16.80 22.48
C ASP A 91 -6.42 17.65 21.22
N GLU A 92 -5.44 18.50 20.85
CA GLU A 92 -5.47 19.34 19.66
C GLU A 92 -4.37 18.93 18.69
N PHE A 93 -4.73 18.83 17.40
CA PHE A 93 -3.80 18.49 16.34
C PHE A 93 -2.88 19.64 15.97
N ALA A 94 -1.59 19.34 15.79
CA ALA A 94 -0.61 20.19 15.13
C ALA A 94 0.33 19.35 14.27
N HIS A 95 0.75 19.85 13.11
CA HIS A 95 1.73 19.14 12.26
C HIS A 95 3.05 18.85 12.98
N SER A 96 3.46 19.74 13.92
CA SER A 96 4.63 19.50 14.79
C SER A 96 4.47 18.33 15.75
N ASN A 97 3.27 17.74 15.84
CA ASN A 97 2.99 16.56 16.65
C ASN A 97 3.04 15.24 15.86
N ILE A 98 3.47 15.28 14.62
CA ILE A 98 3.83 14.10 13.83
C ILE A 98 5.35 13.96 13.91
N ASP A 99 5.85 12.76 14.22
CA ASP A 99 7.29 12.48 14.22
C ASP A 99 7.83 12.49 12.79
N GLY A 100 8.83 13.33 12.56
CA GLY A 100 9.48 13.50 11.27
C GLY A 100 8.77 14.48 10.32
N ASP A 101 9.54 15.02 9.40
CA ASP A 101 9.02 15.86 8.33
C ASP A 101 8.10 15.04 7.43
N HIS A 102 7.05 15.68 6.90
CA HIS A 102 6.05 15.01 6.07
C HIS A 102 5.42 15.95 5.04
N VAL A 103 4.76 15.36 4.04
CA VAL A 103 4.01 16.06 2.99
C VAL A 103 2.56 15.58 3.01
N SER A 104 1.64 16.51 3.18
CA SER A 104 0.19 16.28 3.17
C SER A 104 -0.47 17.34 2.30
N GLY A 105 -1.38 16.92 1.39
CA GLY A 105 -2.03 17.84 0.45
C GLY A 105 -1.04 18.60 -0.44
N GLY A 106 0.08 17.98 -0.85
CA GLY A 106 1.12 18.60 -1.66
C GLY A 106 1.96 19.67 -0.92
N LYS A 107 1.84 19.78 0.38
CA LYS A 107 2.59 20.77 1.17
C LYS A 107 3.47 20.07 2.19
N ARG A 108 4.77 20.47 2.22
CA ARG A 108 5.72 20.02 3.25
C ARG A 108 5.47 20.71 4.58
N TYR A 109 5.50 19.92 5.63
CA TYR A 109 5.43 20.36 7.02
C TYR A 109 6.62 19.81 7.80
N LYS A 110 7.07 20.59 8.76
CA LYS A 110 8.08 20.16 9.71
C LYS A 110 7.38 19.46 10.88
N GLY A 111 7.78 18.23 11.13
CA GLY A 111 7.33 17.45 12.26
C GLY A 111 8.26 17.55 13.45
N ALA A 112 7.97 16.79 14.50
CA ALA A 112 8.87 16.63 15.65
C ALA A 112 10.13 15.87 15.26
N VAL A 113 11.22 16.13 15.99
CA VAL A 113 12.47 15.39 15.78
C VAL A 113 12.34 14.01 16.40
N CYS A 114 12.47 12.97 15.59
CA CYS A 114 12.45 11.58 16.01
C CYS A 114 13.77 10.90 15.65
N SER A 115 14.47 10.37 16.66
CA SER A 115 15.75 9.65 16.46
C SER A 115 15.57 8.29 15.77
N ASP A 116 14.35 7.75 15.81
CA ASP A 116 14.02 6.45 15.20
C ASP A 116 13.78 6.54 13.70
N ASN A 117 13.52 7.75 13.18
CA ASN A 117 13.32 7.97 11.75
C ASN A 117 14.63 7.77 10.99
N SER A 118 14.71 6.73 10.20
CA SER A 118 15.89 6.38 9.40
C SER A 118 15.66 6.43 7.91
N GLY A 119 14.49 6.87 7.47
CA GLY A 119 14.13 7.01 6.07
C GLY A 119 12.74 7.55 5.87
N ALA A 120 12.21 7.41 4.66
CA ALA A 120 10.88 7.91 4.29
C ALA A 120 10.26 7.09 3.17
N PHE A 121 8.95 7.24 3.04
CA PHE A 121 8.16 6.88 1.88
C PHE A 121 7.58 8.14 1.26
N ALA A 122 7.53 8.18 -0.08
CA ALA A 122 6.86 9.22 -0.83
C ALA A 122 6.09 8.65 -2.03
N TRP A 123 4.91 9.20 -2.31
CA TRP A 123 4.10 8.94 -3.49
C TRP A 123 3.90 10.24 -4.27
N PHE A 124 4.20 10.25 -5.58
CA PHE A 124 4.31 11.46 -6.40
C PHE A 124 3.00 11.94 -7.04
N GLY A 125 1.86 11.35 -6.68
CA GLY A 125 0.56 11.77 -7.20
C GLY A 125 0.12 11.03 -8.47
N ASP A 126 0.94 10.09 -8.96
CA ASP A 126 0.68 9.23 -10.11
C ASP A 126 0.86 7.74 -9.73
N THR A 127 1.53 6.96 -10.55
CA THR A 127 1.86 5.54 -10.27
C THR A 127 3.25 5.36 -9.66
N THR A 128 3.98 6.45 -9.34
CA THR A 128 5.36 6.38 -8.85
C THR A 128 5.44 6.64 -7.35
N TRP A 129 6.31 5.89 -6.71
CA TRP A 129 6.66 6.04 -5.30
C TRP A 129 8.13 5.76 -5.08
N GLU A 130 8.63 6.18 -3.95
CA GLU A 130 10.02 5.97 -3.55
C GLU A 130 10.12 5.69 -2.05
N PHE A 131 11.06 4.78 -1.70
CA PHE A 131 11.52 4.55 -0.34
C PHE A 131 12.97 4.97 -0.25
N VAL A 132 13.30 5.80 0.72
CA VAL A 132 14.68 6.26 0.96
C VAL A 132 15.13 5.84 2.34
N HIS A 133 16.37 5.35 2.43
CA HIS A 133 17.09 5.13 3.67
C HIS A 133 18.13 6.21 3.87
N GLY A 134 18.12 6.90 4.99
CA GLY A 134 18.99 8.04 5.30
C GLY A 134 18.27 9.38 5.23
N ASP A 135 18.94 10.41 4.73
CA ASP A 135 18.37 11.75 4.56
C ASP A 135 17.29 11.74 3.46
N TYR A 136 16.12 12.21 3.80
CA TYR A 136 14.95 12.22 2.92
C TYR A 136 14.41 13.65 2.65
N GLY A 137 15.17 14.69 3.03
CA GLY A 137 14.72 16.07 2.86
C GLY A 137 14.44 16.44 1.41
N GLU A 138 15.33 16.07 0.48
CA GLU A 138 15.16 16.33 -0.96
C GLU A 138 13.99 15.53 -1.56
N LEU A 139 13.77 14.31 -1.09
CA LEU A 139 12.63 13.50 -1.51
C LEU A 139 11.30 14.18 -1.15
N LEU A 140 11.17 14.67 0.10
CA LEU A 140 9.95 15.35 0.54
C LEU A 140 9.74 16.68 -0.19
N ASP A 141 10.80 17.42 -0.53
CA ASP A 141 10.69 18.63 -1.34
C ASP A 141 10.20 18.31 -2.76
N SER A 142 10.74 17.27 -3.37
CA SER A 142 10.37 16.82 -4.72
C SER A 142 8.91 16.35 -4.77
N VAL A 143 8.48 15.55 -3.80
CA VAL A 143 7.11 15.04 -3.76
C VAL A 143 6.09 16.15 -3.45
N ALA A 144 6.46 17.15 -2.63
CA ALA A 144 5.60 18.32 -2.40
C ALA A 144 5.42 19.13 -3.68
N GLN A 145 6.48 19.32 -4.48
CA GLN A 145 6.41 20.00 -5.78
C GLN A 145 5.55 19.24 -6.79
N ALA A 146 5.54 17.91 -6.74
CA ALA A 146 4.69 17.07 -7.56
C ALA A 146 3.22 17.03 -7.10
N GLY A 147 2.88 17.60 -5.94
CA GLY A 147 1.54 17.55 -5.37
C GLY A 147 1.19 16.22 -4.72
N GLY A 148 2.19 15.41 -4.42
CA GLY A 148 2.06 14.10 -3.79
C GLY A 148 2.00 14.14 -2.27
N MET A 149 2.35 13.00 -1.64
CA MET A 149 2.41 12.84 -0.19
C MET A 149 3.66 12.06 0.21
N GLY A 150 4.10 12.20 1.45
CA GLY A 150 5.21 11.43 1.99
C GLY A 150 5.42 11.66 3.47
N PHE A 151 6.11 10.75 4.14
CA PHE A 151 6.43 10.88 5.55
C PHE A 151 7.70 10.12 5.92
N GLY A 152 8.41 10.67 6.91
CA GLY A 152 9.57 10.04 7.50
C GLY A 152 9.16 8.98 8.52
N GLN A 153 9.89 7.86 8.56
CA GLN A 153 9.72 6.80 9.54
C GLN A 153 10.95 5.86 9.53
N ALA A 154 10.97 4.88 10.43
CA ALA A 154 12.02 3.87 10.47
C ALA A 154 11.92 2.90 9.28
N ILE A 155 12.98 2.78 8.50
CA ILE A 155 13.12 1.73 7.47
C ILE A 155 13.52 0.42 8.16
N ILE A 156 12.82 -0.67 7.84
CA ILE A 156 13.11 -2.02 8.32
C ILE A 156 13.87 -2.81 7.24
N ILE A 157 13.39 -2.74 5.99
CA ILE A 157 14.02 -3.39 4.83
C ILE A 157 14.19 -2.34 3.72
N HIS A 158 15.37 -2.31 3.11
CA HIS A 158 15.69 -1.45 1.99
C HIS A 158 16.46 -2.22 0.92
N ASN A 159 15.97 -2.19 -0.32
CA ASN A 159 16.52 -2.97 -1.44
C ASN A 159 16.65 -4.47 -1.14
N GLY A 160 15.67 -5.03 -0.42
CA GLY A 160 15.65 -6.45 -0.04
C GLY A 160 16.56 -6.82 1.13
N GLU A 161 17.29 -5.86 1.70
CA GLU A 161 18.19 -6.08 2.83
C GLU A 161 17.62 -5.51 4.12
N SER A 162 17.72 -6.25 5.22
CA SER A 162 17.29 -5.80 6.54
C SER A 162 18.20 -4.69 7.04
N VAL A 163 17.61 -3.55 7.36
CA VAL A 163 18.28 -2.39 7.96
C VAL A 163 17.89 -2.33 9.43
N ARG A 164 18.87 -2.45 10.33
CA ARG A 164 18.63 -2.49 11.77
C ARG A 164 18.77 -1.10 12.42
N PRO A 165 17.77 -0.26 12.45
CA PRO A 165 17.86 0.97 13.23
C PRO A 165 16.85 1.02 14.37
N LEU A 166 15.69 0.36 14.26
CA LEU A 166 14.64 0.46 15.25
C LEU A 166 14.75 -0.67 16.26
N TRP A 167 14.83 -0.32 17.53
CA TRP A 167 14.66 -1.25 18.64
C TRP A 167 13.30 -1.04 19.30
N ARG A 168 12.59 -2.13 19.53
CA ARG A 168 11.32 -2.13 20.26
C ARG A 168 11.33 -3.27 21.27
N ASP A 169 11.04 -2.92 22.51
CA ASP A 169 10.90 -3.90 23.59
C ASP A 169 9.48 -4.45 23.66
N GLY A 170 9.38 -5.71 24.06
CA GLY A 170 8.12 -6.37 24.39
C GLY A 170 7.39 -6.95 23.19
N VAL A 171 6.26 -7.56 23.50
CA VAL A 171 5.38 -8.27 22.58
C VAL A 171 4.26 -7.32 22.14
N ASN A 172 4.21 -6.98 20.87
CA ASN A 172 3.23 -6.07 20.29
C ASN A 172 2.76 -6.57 18.91
N GLN A 173 1.67 -6.01 18.42
CA GLN A 173 1.33 -6.07 17.01
C GLN A 173 2.14 -5.03 16.24
N TYR A 174 2.63 -5.40 15.08
CA TYR A 174 3.49 -4.58 14.24
C TYR A 174 2.92 -4.45 12.84
N ARG A 175 3.19 -3.31 12.21
CA ARG A 175 2.76 -2.95 10.86
C ARG A 175 3.91 -2.34 10.09
N ALA A 176 3.94 -2.63 8.78
CA ALA A 176 4.84 -1.98 7.84
C ALA A 176 4.10 -1.62 6.54
N LEU A 177 4.46 -0.47 5.95
CA LEU A 177 4.21 -0.19 4.55
C LEU A 177 5.32 -0.84 3.73
N CYS A 178 4.94 -1.73 2.83
CA CYS A 178 5.88 -2.53 2.05
C CYS A 178 5.72 -2.30 0.55
N GLU A 179 6.83 -2.47 -0.17
CA GLU A 179 6.81 -2.75 -1.60
C GLU A 179 7.19 -4.21 -1.82
N LYS A 180 6.34 -4.95 -2.51
CA LYS A 180 6.61 -6.32 -2.93
C LYS A 180 6.14 -6.56 -4.35
N ASP A 181 7.03 -7.10 -5.19
CA ASP A 181 6.75 -7.40 -6.59
C ASP A 181 6.19 -6.19 -7.37
N GLY A 182 6.74 -4.98 -7.10
CA GLY A 182 6.32 -3.72 -7.71
C GLY A 182 4.92 -3.25 -7.28
N ARG A 183 4.43 -3.67 -6.11
CA ARG A 183 3.14 -3.28 -5.55
C ARG A 183 3.30 -2.81 -4.11
N LEU A 184 2.58 -1.77 -3.76
CA LEU A 184 2.47 -1.36 -2.36
C LEU A 184 1.48 -2.25 -1.60
N CYS A 185 1.82 -2.58 -0.36
CA CYS A 185 0.95 -3.29 0.56
C CYS A 185 1.19 -2.84 2.00
N ILE A 186 0.17 -3.00 2.83
CA ILE A 186 0.28 -2.87 4.27
C ILE A 186 0.39 -4.29 4.85
N VAL A 187 1.40 -4.52 5.67
CA VAL A 187 1.67 -5.83 6.25
C VAL A 187 1.59 -5.75 7.78
N ASP A 188 0.70 -6.51 8.35
CA ASP A 188 0.49 -6.62 9.80
C ASP A 188 1.03 -7.95 10.32
N SER A 189 1.59 -7.95 11.53
CA SER A 189 1.71 -9.21 12.29
C SER A 189 0.31 -9.67 12.69
N ARG A 190 -0.01 -10.95 12.44
CA ARG A 190 -1.31 -11.54 12.78
C ARG A 190 -1.57 -11.48 14.28
N ASP A 191 -0.55 -11.83 15.04
CA ASP A 191 -0.56 -11.86 16.49
C ASP A 191 0.46 -10.86 17.05
N ALA A 192 0.37 -10.56 18.34
CA ALA A 192 1.41 -9.83 19.04
C ALA A 192 2.66 -10.72 19.14
N VAL A 193 3.79 -10.17 18.72
CA VAL A 193 5.10 -10.87 18.68
C VAL A 193 6.21 -9.95 19.18
N GLU A 194 7.38 -10.50 19.45
CA GLU A 194 8.60 -9.71 19.65
C GLU A 194 8.99 -9.01 18.33
N TYR A 195 9.62 -7.83 18.42
CA TYR A 195 9.99 -7.06 17.23
C TYR A 195 10.91 -7.83 16.28
N GLU A 196 11.91 -8.52 16.79
CA GLU A 196 12.81 -9.36 16.00
C GLU A 196 12.07 -10.48 15.26
N ARG A 197 11.00 -11.00 15.88
CA ARG A 197 10.15 -11.99 15.20
C ARG A 197 9.39 -11.38 14.04
N PHE A 198 8.88 -10.15 14.18
CA PHE A 198 8.22 -9.44 13.09
C PHE A 198 9.20 -9.17 11.93
N VAL A 199 10.42 -8.71 12.23
CA VAL A 199 11.48 -8.51 11.23
C VAL A 199 11.79 -9.82 10.50
N ALA A 200 11.97 -10.92 11.22
CA ALA A 200 12.24 -12.23 10.63
C ALA A 200 11.07 -12.73 9.74
N LEU A 201 9.83 -12.39 10.07
CA LEU A 201 8.67 -12.68 9.22
C LEU A 201 8.66 -11.82 7.96
N LEU A 202 9.02 -10.53 8.06
CA LEU A 202 9.16 -9.64 6.91
C LEU A 202 10.29 -10.12 5.98
N GLU A 203 11.41 -10.60 6.51
CA GLU A 203 12.49 -11.20 5.71
C GLU A 203 11.99 -12.43 4.91
N GLN A 204 11.13 -13.27 5.52
CA GLN A 204 10.50 -14.40 4.83
C GLN A 204 9.47 -13.93 3.78
N PHE A 205 8.76 -12.83 4.05
CA PHE A 205 7.85 -12.20 3.09
C PHE A 205 8.60 -11.61 1.90
N ALA A 206 9.89 -11.27 2.08
CA ALA A 206 10.82 -10.77 1.08
C ALA A 206 10.30 -9.54 0.29
N PRO A 207 9.91 -8.43 0.95
CA PRO A 207 9.61 -7.20 0.25
C PRO A 207 10.90 -6.53 -0.23
N THR A 208 10.81 -5.70 -1.27
CA THR A 208 11.92 -4.84 -1.71
C THR A 208 12.18 -3.75 -0.65
N HIS A 209 11.10 -3.19 -0.10
CA HIS A 209 11.14 -2.18 0.94
C HIS A 209 10.10 -2.45 2.03
N ALA A 210 10.43 -2.11 3.27
CA ALA A 210 9.51 -2.09 4.39
C ALA A 210 9.80 -0.89 5.30
N LEU A 211 8.82 -0.01 5.44
CA LEU A 211 8.83 1.14 6.33
C LEU A 211 7.92 0.83 7.52
N TYR A 212 8.41 1.02 8.73
CA TYR A 212 7.60 0.86 9.94
C TYR A 212 6.42 1.83 9.93
N MET A 213 5.30 1.45 10.51
CA MET A 213 4.13 2.32 10.67
C MET A 213 3.76 2.42 12.15
N ASP A 214 3.07 3.50 12.52
CA ASP A 214 2.62 3.67 13.90
C ASP A 214 1.67 2.53 14.25
N MET A 215 2.16 1.69 15.13
CA MET A 215 1.46 0.53 15.60
C MET A 215 2.01 0.09 16.95
N GLY A 216 1.15 -0.16 17.88
CA GLY A 216 1.52 -0.57 19.22
C GLY A 216 0.29 -0.71 20.09
N ALA A 217 0.46 -0.97 21.38
CA ALA A 217 -0.66 -1.16 22.28
C ALA A 217 -1.60 0.07 22.29
N GLY A 218 -2.73 -0.05 21.60
CA GLY A 218 -3.77 0.96 21.52
C GLY A 218 -3.65 1.99 20.38
N TRP A 219 -2.72 1.80 19.41
CA TRP A 219 -2.47 2.72 18.29
C TRP A 219 -2.79 2.15 16.90
N ASN A 220 -3.43 1.02 16.81
CA ASN A 220 -3.48 0.22 15.62
C ASN A 220 -4.85 0.18 14.93
N HIS A 221 -5.71 1.15 15.18
CA HIS A 221 -7.01 1.21 14.54
C HIS A 221 -6.88 1.57 13.06
N SER A 222 -7.32 0.65 12.23
CA SER A 222 -7.29 0.78 10.78
C SER A 222 -8.55 0.15 10.19
N TRP A 223 -8.79 0.34 8.90
CA TRP A 223 -9.92 -0.27 8.24
C TRP A 223 -9.73 -0.38 6.73
N TRP A 224 -10.45 -1.31 6.12
CA TRP A 224 -10.49 -1.47 4.68
C TRP A 224 -11.92 -1.74 4.20
N ARG A 225 -12.17 -1.56 2.89
CA ARG A 225 -13.48 -1.73 2.27
C ARG A 225 -13.42 -2.87 1.27
N ASP A 226 -14.40 -3.78 1.33
CA ASP A 226 -14.51 -4.88 0.37
C ASP A 226 -15.25 -4.47 -0.93
N GLY A 227 -15.45 -5.45 -1.82
CA GLY A 227 -16.12 -5.24 -3.11
C GLY A 227 -17.59 -4.83 -2.99
N ASP A 228 -18.26 -5.21 -1.90
CA ASP A 228 -19.64 -4.87 -1.61
C ASP A 228 -19.79 -3.50 -0.92
N GLY A 229 -18.68 -2.83 -0.66
CA GLY A 229 -18.62 -1.53 0.01
C GLY A 229 -18.68 -1.63 1.54
N LYS A 230 -18.65 -2.83 2.11
CA LYS A 230 -18.63 -3.05 3.56
C LYS A 230 -17.26 -2.71 4.14
N VAL A 231 -17.27 -1.99 5.26
CA VAL A 231 -16.06 -1.66 6.02
C VAL A 231 -15.73 -2.80 6.98
N HIS A 232 -14.46 -3.21 6.94
CA HIS A 232 -13.85 -4.17 7.87
C HIS A 232 -12.83 -3.43 8.73
N GLU A 233 -13.05 -3.42 10.02
CA GLU A 233 -12.16 -2.76 10.97
C GLU A 233 -11.05 -3.69 11.43
N ILE A 234 -9.84 -3.13 11.56
CA ILE A 234 -8.67 -3.78 12.11
C ILE A 234 -8.40 -3.10 13.45
N HIS A 235 -8.40 -3.86 14.54
CA HIS A 235 -8.22 -3.39 15.91
C HIS A 235 -9.12 -2.20 16.30
N PRO A 236 -10.46 -2.32 16.21
CA PRO A 236 -11.39 -1.21 16.42
C PRO A 236 -11.43 -0.66 17.85
N THR A 237 -10.87 -1.40 18.81
CA THR A 237 -10.86 -1.05 20.24
C THR A 237 -9.55 -0.41 20.71
N ALA A 238 -8.72 0.05 19.78
CA ALA A 238 -7.47 0.72 20.10
C ALA A 238 -7.75 2.09 20.78
N GLU A 239 -7.65 2.12 22.10
CA GLU A 239 -8.06 3.27 22.92
C GLU A 239 -7.26 4.56 22.65
N LYS A 240 -5.99 4.41 22.28
CA LYS A 240 -5.08 5.53 22.02
C LYS A 240 -5.21 6.10 20.61
N SER A 241 -5.87 5.43 19.68
CA SER A 241 -6.04 5.91 18.32
C SER A 241 -6.76 7.26 18.20
N ARG A 242 -7.47 7.70 19.25
CA ARG A 242 -8.03 9.05 19.31
C ARG A 242 -6.97 10.15 19.33
N TYR A 243 -5.74 9.83 19.71
CA TYR A 243 -4.61 10.77 19.72
C TYR A 243 -3.74 10.66 18.48
N CYS A 244 -4.01 9.68 17.60
CA CYS A 244 -3.28 9.54 16.34
C CYS A 244 -3.45 10.81 15.51
N THR A 245 -2.37 11.24 14.89
CA THR A 245 -2.29 12.52 14.20
C THR A 245 -2.31 12.42 12.68
N ASN A 246 -2.10 11.20 12.14
CA ASN A 246 -1.97 11.05 10.70
C ASN A 246 -2.26 9.63 10.21
N TRP A 247 -2.79 9.53 8.99
CA TRP A 247 -3.18 8.26 8.36
C TRP A 247 -2.77 8.23 6.90
N ILE A 248 -2.14 7.12 6.47
CA ILE A 248 -2.05 6.80 5.05
C ILE A 248 -3.42 6.30 4.57
N THR A 249 -3.91 6.90 3.49
CA THR A 249 -5.26 6.66 3.00
C THR A 249 -5.21 6.35 1.51
N PHE A 250 -5.77 5.21 1.13
CA PHE A 250 -5.84 4.75 -0.25
C PHE A 250 -7.25 4.96 -0.81
N TYR A 251 -7.33 5.58 -1.98
CA TYR A 251 -8.58 5.92 -2.66
C TYR A 251 -8.72 5.11 -3.97
N LYS A 252 -9.99 4.86 -4.35
CA LYS A 252 -10.33 4.29 -5.67
C LYS A 252 -9.74 5.09 -6.80
#